data_d7699b43e91badded54155846265f0dd
#
_entry.id   d7699b43e91badded54155846265f0dd
#
_cell.length_a   1.000
_cell.length_b   1.000
_cell.length_c   1.000
_cell.angle_alpha   90.00
_cell.angle_beta   90.00
_cell.angle_gamma   90.00
#
_symmetry.space_group_name_H-M   'P 1'
#
loop_
_entity.id
_entity.type
_entity.pdbx_description
1 polymer ?
#
loop_
_entity_poly.entity_id
_entity_poly.type
_entity_poly.pdbx_seq_one_letter_code
_entity_poly.pdbx_strand_id
1 'polypeptide(L)'
;YSMTGSSAASELSTAAVYYDISDPTSPVKIREHVQDGSYITSKLYGSRLCIITAKSINNSLAVKAAGAAEKLLPSLKINGKVTALSADNVFISVNSPEASYLFITVTNLDALESQVGSLAVLGSGSEIYCSPKAVYISREFVSTDKGSEYKNLTEIYRFAVNGTSVKLSGSYTLEGSVLKGLSVDEENDLLHIAASDDSSVDFYVLNDKMEYVGGVKRVCKSGAKSVKFIGKNAYVVESGSNKTKIVDFSEPRSPKVAGSINTGGFAGELFSVSDTKLIGIRLSDAGGATITLIDVTDPNEPTEVGSYALESTMRLPSAGDSRGVMLIAD
;
A
#
# COMPACT_ATOMS: atom_id res chain seq x y z
N TYR A 1 -41.52 19.96 -0.57
CA TYR A 1 -41.00 18.84 -1.38
C TYR A 1 -40.96 17.61 -0.49
N SER A 2 -41.88 16.70 -0.73
CA SER A 2 -41.93 15.37 -0.08
C SER A 2 -41.06 14.41 -0.88
N MET A 3 -39.94 14.02 -0.33
CA MET A 3 -39.17 12.90 -0.88
C MET A 3 -39.71 11.58 -0.28
N THR A 4 -40.62 10.96 -0.96
CA THR A 4 -40.92 9.53 -0.77
C THR A 4 -40.09 8.76 -1.81
N GLY A 5 -38.86 8.52 -1.50
CA GLY A 5 -37.97 7.64 -2.26
C GLY A 5 -37.50 6.53 -1.35
N SER A 6 -37.98 5.31 -1.53
CA SER A 6 -37.29 4.11 -1.04
C SER A 6 -35.97 4.05 -1.80
N SER A 7 -34.90 4.59 -1.22
CA SER A 7 -33.57 4.41 -1.73
C SER A 7 -33.20 2.94 -1.49
N ALA A 8 -33.36 2.11 -2.50
CA ALA A 8 -32.50 0.97 -2.67
C ALA A 8 -31.09 1.57 -2.68
N ALA A 9 -30.27 1.30 -1.66
CA ALA A 9 -28.89 1.74 -1.63
C ALA A 9 -28.26 1.22 -2.92
N SER A 10 -27.92 2.12 -3.85
CA SER A 10 -27.25 1.73 -5.08
C SER A 10 -25.94 1.10 -4.68
N GLU A 11 -25.75 -0.18 -4.97
CA GLU A 11 -24.49 -0.85 -4.72
C GLU A 11 -23.41 -0.08 -5.49
N LEU A 12 -22.39 0.38 -4.76
CA LEU A 12 -21.29 1.10 -5.37
C LEU A 12 -20.50 0.18 -6.29
N SER A 13 -20.08 0.70 -7.42
CA SER A 13 -19.25 -0.01 -8.39
C SER A 13 -18.18 0.91 -8.95
N THR A 14 -17.09 0.33 -9.40
CA THR A 14 -15.94 1.00 -10.00
C THR A 14 -15.81 0.55 -11.45
N ALA A 15 -15.74 1.51 -12.37
CA ALA A 15 -15.57 1.24 -13.80
C ALA A 15 -14.16 1.59 -14.28
N ALA A 16 -13.54 0.69 -15.03
CA ALA A 16 -12.36 0.95 -15.84
C ALA A 16 -12.77 0.95 -17.33
N VAL A 17 -12.49 2.03 -18.02
CA VAL A 17 -12.80 2.19 -19.44
C VAL A 17 -11.48 2.27 -20.20
N TYR A 18 -11.35 1.44 -21.22
CA TYR A 18 -10.13 1.32 -22.04
C TYR A 18 -10.36 1.96 -23.39
N TYR A 19 -9.43 2.80 -23.79
CA TYR A 19 -9.46 3.49 -25.08
C TYR A 19 -8.23 3.15 -25.90
N ASP A 20 -8.44 2.94 -27.20
CA ASP A 20 -7.37 3.03 -28.19
C ASP A 20 -7.10 4.52 -28.45
N ILE A 21 -5.86 4.93 -28.23
CA ILE A 21 -5.37 6.29 -28.45
C ILE A 21 -4.29 6.35 -29.54
N SER A 22 -4.27 5.37 -30.45
CA SER A 22 -3.37 5.38 -31.63
C SER A 22 -3.55 6.63 -32.45
N ASP A 23 -4.78 7.14 -32.53
CA ASP A 23 -5.08 8.50 -32.95
C ASP A 23 -5.55 9.32 -31.73
N PRO A 24 -4.67 10.17 -31.13
CA PRO A 24 -5.01 10.96 -29.96
C PRO A 24 -6.14 11.98 -30.19
N THR A 25 -6.43 12.32 -31.46
CA THR A 25 -7.50 13.27 -31.82
C THR A 25 -8.87 12.59 -31.84
N SER A 26 -8.91 11.26 -31.90
CA SER A 26 -10.14 10.46 -32.00
C SER A 26 -10.04 9.15 -31.20
N PRO A 27 -10.01 9.23 -29.83
CA PRO A 27 -9.94 8.05 -28.97
C PRO A 27 -11.15 7.13 -29.15
N VAL A 28 -10.90 5.82 -29.33
CA VAL A 28 -11.95 4.82 -29.51
C VAL A 28 -12.07 3.95 -28.26
N LYS A 29 -13.27 3.90 -27.66
CA LYS A 29 -13.54 2.97 -26.55
C LYS A 29 -13.49 1.52 -27.05
N ILE A 30 -12.60 0.71 -26.49
CA ILE A 30 -12.38 -0.70 -26.88
C ILE A 30 -12.92 -1.69 -25.84
N ARG A 31 -12.97 -1.31 -24.57
CA ARG A 31 -13.47 -2.20 -23.51
C ARG A 31 -13.98 -1.39 -22.31
N GLU A 32 -14.90 -1.98 -21.61
CA GLU A 32 -15.32 -1.54 -20.28
C GLU A 32 -15.36 -2.73 -19.32
N HIS A 33 -14.89 -2.49 -18.12
CA HIS A 33 -14.88 -3.43 -17.03
C HIS A 33 -15.41 -2.71 -15.79
N VAL A 34 -16.49 -3.20 -15.22
CA VAL A 34 -17.11 -2.67 -14.01
C VAL A 34 -17.06 -3.74 -12.94
N GLN A 35 -16.49 -3.42 -11.80
CA GLN A 35 -16.43 -4.32 -10.63
C GLN A 35 -17.18 -3.73 -9.45
N ASP A 36 -17.76 -4.60 -8.63
CA ASP A 36 -18.47 -4.19 -7.43
C ASP A 36 -17.53 -3.50 -6.42
N GLY A 37 -18.07 -2.54 -5.70
CA GLY A 37 -17.43 -1.85 -4.59
C GLY A 37 -16.85 -0.49 -4.95
N SER A 38 -16.53 0.26 -3.90
CA SER A 38 -15.88 1.56 -3.99
C SER A 38 -14.40 1.40 -4.35
N TYR A 39 -13.89 2.26 -5.19
CA TYR A 39 -12.48 2.31 -5.56
C TYR A 39 -11.58 2.54 -4.33
N ILE A 40 -10.57 1.70 -4.18
CA ILE A 40 -9.52 1.84 -3.18
C ILE A 40 -8.22 2.27 -3.83
N THR A 41 -7.72 1.46 -4.77
CA THR A 41 -6.46 1.73 -5.46
C THR A 41 -6.39 0.99 -6.79
N SER A 42 -5.51 1.48 -7.68
CA SER A 42 -5.10 0.75 -8.87
C SER A 42 -3.61 0.92 -9.10
N LYS A 43 -2.99 -0.09 -9.67
CA LYS A 43 -1.57 -0.09 -10.02
C LYS A 43 -1.38 -0.69 -11.40
N LEU A 44 -0.51 -0.05 -12.18
CA LEU A 44 -0.11 -0.51 -13.50
C LEU A 44 1.37 -0.91 -13.45
N TYR A 45 1.64 -2.17 -13.79
CA TYR A 45 2.98 -2.73 -13.87
C TYR A 45 3.18 -3.35 -15.26
N GLY A 46 3.92 -2.65 -16.12
CA GLY A 46 3.98 -3.00 -17.55
C GLY A 46 2.56 -2.94 -18.14
N SER A 47 2.12 -4.05 -18.72
CA SER A 47 0.76 -4.19 -19.27
C SER A 47 -0.28 -4.74 -18.28
N ARG A 48 0.07 -4.97 -17.03
CA ARG A 48 -0.87 -5.50 -16.02
C ARG A 48 -1.47 -4.39 -15.18
N LEU A 49 -2.78 -4.20 -15.32
CA LEU A 49 -3.57 -3.29 -14.48
C LEU A 49 -4.25 -4.08 -13.36
N CYS A 50 -3.87 -3.79 -12.12
CA CYS A 50 -4.53 -4.28 -10.93
C CYS A 50 -5.48 -3.20 -10.42
N ILE A 51 -6.74 -3.56 -10.12
CA ILE A 51 -7.73 -2.67 -9.51
C ILE A 51 -8.27 -3.34 -8.26
N ILE A 52 -8.35 -2.58 -7.16
CA ILE A 52 -8.86 -3.06 -5.88
C ILE A 52 -10.01 -2.16 -5.45
N THR A 53 -11.13 -2.80 -5.09
CA THR A 53 -12.33 -2.13 -4.57
C THR A 53 -12.76 -2.74 -3.25
N ALA A 54 -13.53 -2.00 -2.46
CA ALA A 54 -14.16 -2.49 -1.22
C ALA A 54 -15.67 -2.59 -1.41
N LYS A 55 -16.23 -3.79 -1.20
CA LYS A 55 -17.67 -4.06 -1.24
C LYS A 55 -18.15 -4.44 0.16
N SER A 56 -18.97 -3.61 0.78
CA SER A 56 -19.62 -3.95 2.04
C SER A 56 -20.73 -4.97 1.81
N ILE A 57 -20.86 -5.93 2.72
CA ILE A 57 -21.97 -6.89 2.73
C ILE A 57 -23.09 -6.31 3.59
N ASN A 58 -24.24 -6.06 2.99
CA ASN A 58 -25.38 -5.60 3.75
C ASN A 58 -25.98 -6.77 4.55
N ASN A 59 -25.91 -6.68 5.88
CA ASN A 59 -26.42 -7.71 6.79
C ASN A 59 -27.91 -8.03 6.56
N SER A 60 -28.72 -7.06 6.13
CA SER A 60 -30.12 -7.30 5.81
C SER A 60 -30.32 -8.18 4.57
N LEU A 61 -29.39 -8.12 3.61
CA LEU A 61 -29.35 -9.00 2.44
C LEU A 61 -28.81 -10.39 2.82
N ALA A 62 -27.81 -10.45 3.72
CA ALA A 62 -27.25 -11.72 4.19
C ALA A 62 -28.31 -12.57 4.91
N VAL A 63 -29.13 -11.97 5.75
CA VAL A 63 -30.24 -12.67 6.44
C VAL A 63 -31.34 -13.15 5.47
N LYS A 64 -31.63 -12.36 4.42
CA LYS A 64 -32.63 -12.72 3.39
C LYS A 64 -32.09 -13.71 2.35
N ALA A 65 -30.78 -13.81 2.23
CA ALA A 65 -30.10 -14.66 1.24
C ALA A 65 -29.77 -16.06 1.77
N ALA A 66 -30.36 -16.50 2.90
CA ALA A 66 -30.28 -17.88 3.35
C ALA A 66 -30.80 -18.81 2.23
N GLY A 67 -29.86 -19.37 1.44
CA GLY A 67 -30.12 -20.15 0.21
C GLY A 67 -29.68 -19.49 -1.10
N ALA A 68 -29.07 -18.28 -1.08
CA ALA A 68 -28.54 -17.59 -2.25
C ALA A 68 -27.20 -16.90 -1.94
N ALA A 69 -26.25 -17.63 -1.33
CA ALA A 69 -24.92 -17.15 -0.98
C ALA A 69 -24.18 -16.51 -2.19
N GLU A 70 -24.44 -17.02 -3.38
CA GLU A 70 -23.89 -16.49 -4.64
C GLU A 70 -24.23 -15.00 -4.88
N LYS A 71 -25.37 -14.51 -4.38
CA LYS A 71 -25.78 -13.10 -4.51
C LYS A 71 -24.97 -12.16 -3.62
N LEU A 72 -24.26 -12.69 -2.64
CA LEU A 72 -23.39 -11.91 -1.75
C LEU A 72 -21.99 -11.76 -2.33
N LEU A 73 -21.59 -12.63 -3.26
CA LEU A 73 -20.28 -12.60 -3.89
C LEU A 73 -20.13 -11.34 -4.76
N PRO A 74 -18.91 -10.78 -4.85
CA PRO A 74 -18.64 -9.72 -5.79
C PRO A 74 -18.89 -10.15 -7.23
N SER A 75 -19.24 -9.21 -8.08
CA SER A 75 -19.45 -9.43 -9.50
C SER A 75 -18.56 -8.54 -10.36
N LEU A 76 -18.31 -9.02 -11.56
CA LEU A 76 -17.56 -8.35 -12.61
C LEU A 76 -18.44 -8.27 -13.85
N LYS A 77 -18.58 -7.07 -14.41
CA LYS A 77 -19.29 -6.83 -15.67
C LYS A 77 -18.29 -6.40 -16.73
N ILE A 78 -18.18 -7.16 -17.81
CA ILE A 78 -17.29 -6.87 -18.94
C ILE A 78 -18.15 -6.65 -20.18
N ASN A 79 -18.03 -5.49 -20.82
CA ASN A 79 -18.80 -5.11 -22.00
C ASN A 79 -20.31 -5.43 -21.87
N GLY A 80 -20.87 -5.16 -20.71
CA GLY A 80 -22.30 -5.41 -20.40
C GLY A 80 -22.62 -6.80 -19.85
N LYS A 81 -21.77 -7.81 -19.98
CA LYS A 81 -22.00 -9.16 -19.44
C LYS A 81 -21.54 -9.26 -17.98
N VAL A 82 -22.48 -9.56 -17.09
CA VAL A 82 -22.21 -9.75 -15.65
C VAL A 82 -21.82 -11.19 -15.37
N THR A 83 -20.78 -11.37 -14.55
CA THR A 83 -20.33 -12.67 -14.03
C THR A 83 -20.07 -12.54 -12.55
N ALA A 84 -20.75 -13.33 -11.72
CA ALA A 84 -20.43 -13.43 -10.30
C ALA A 84 -19.09 -14.13 -10.09
N LEU A 85 -18.36 -13.73 -9.05
CA LEU A 85 -17.13 -14.41 -8.65
C LEU A 85 -17.46 -15.85 -8.21
N SER A 86 -16.61 -16.82 -8.58
CA SER A 86 -16.70 -18.17 -8.02
C SER A 86 -16.31 -18.16 -6.55
N ALA A 87 -16.98 -18.96 -5.72
CA ALA A 87 -16.64 -19.14 -4.32
C ALA A 87 -15.18 -19.64 -4.13
N ASP A 88 -14.64 -20.38 -5.09
CA ASP A 88 -13.24 -20.85 -5.08
C ASP A 88 -12.22 -19.71 -5.17
N ASN A 89 -12.66 -18.53 -5.63
CA ASN A 89 -11.85 -17.32 -5.71
C ASN A 89 -12.13 -16.36 -4.55
N VAL A 90 -12.68 -16.87 -3.44
CA VAL A 90 -12.87 -16.11 -2.20
C VAL A 90 -11.92 -16.63 -1.14
N PHE A 91 -11.02 -15.77 -0.69
CA PHE A 91 -10.21 -16.01 0.49
C PHE A 91 -10.92 -15.43 1.71
N ILE A 92 -11.00 -16.21 2.78
CA ILE A 92 -11.61 -15.79 4.05
C ILE A 92 -10.49 -15.61 5.07
N SER A 93 -10.28 -14.36 5.50
CA SER A 93 -9.38 -14.07 6.60
C SER A 93 -9.98 -14.58 7.90
N VAL A 94 -9.22 -15.42 8.62
CA VAL A 94 -9.64 -15.96 9.91
C VAL A 94 -9.73 -14.83 10.93
N ASN A 95 -10.78 -14.81 11.75
CA ASN A 95 -11.02 -13.80 12.80
C ASN A 95 -11.31 -12.37 12.30
N SER A 96 -11.78 -12.18 11.08
CA SER A 96 -12.25 -10.86 10.65
C SER A 96 -13.70 -10.61 11.12
N PRO A 97 -13.96 -9.56 11.92
CA PRO A 97 -15.32 -9.18 12.30
C PRO A 97 -16.06 -8.44 11.19
N GLU A 98 -15.39 -8.02 10.13
CA GLU A 98 -15.94 -7.14 9.11
C GLU A 98 -16.58 -7.92 7.96
N ALA A 99 -17.86 -7.61 7.70
CA ALA A 99 -18.61 -8.13 6.57
C ALA A 99 -18.37 -7.26 5.32
N SER A 100 -17.16 -7.32 4.77
CA SER A 100 -16.78 -6.61 3.56
C SER A 100 -15.82 -7.45 2.73
N TYR A 101 -15.82 -7.23 1.41
CA TYR A 101 -14.84 -7.80 0.50
C TYR A 101 -13.85 -6.74 0.04
N LEU A 102 -12.58 -7.07 0.01
CA LEU A 102 -11.63 -6.47 -0.91
C LEU A 102 -11.66 -7.27 -2.20
N PHE A 103 -12.10 -6.64 -3.29
CA PHE A 103 -12.23 -7.28 -4.58
C PHE A 103 -11.12 -6.84 -5.51
N ILE A 104 -10.25 -7.77 -5.86
CA ILE A 104 -9.03 -7.59 -6.65
C ILE A 104 -9.31 -8.10 -8.06
N THR A 105 -9.04 -7.29 -9.07
CA THR A 105 -9.04 -7.70 -10.47
C THR A 105 -7.71 -7.37 -11.12
N VAL A 106 -7.26 -8.24 -12.02
CA VAL A 106 -6.03 -8.07 -12.80
C VAL A 106 -6.35 -8.25 -14.29
N THR A 107 -6.08 -7.21 -15.06
CA THR A 107 -6.29 -7.19 -16.52
C THR A 107 -4.93 -7.08 -17.21
N ASN A 108 -4.74 -7.87 -18.28
CA ASN A 108 -3.61 -7.69 -19.19
C ASN A 108 -4.01 -6.75 -20.33
N LEU A 109 -3.36 -5.59 -20.42
CA LEU A 109 -3.66 -4.57 -21.44
C LEU A 109 -3.18 -4.96 -22.82
N ASP A 110 -2.14 -5.81 -22.95
CA ASP A 110 -1.67 -6.34 -24.23
C ASP A 110 -2.58 -7.44 -24.78
N ALA A 111 -3.51 -7.95 -23.97
CA ALA A 111 -4.42 -9.03 -24.33
C ALA A 111 -5.78 -8.79 -23.69
N LEU A 112 -6.43 -7.69 -24.06
CA LEU A 112 -7.71 -7.27 -23.45
C LEU A 112 -8.83 -8.31 -23.64
N GLU A 113 -8.78 -9.14 -24.67
CA GLU A 113 -9.74 -10.23 -24.88
C GLU A 113 -9.54 -11.42 -23.91
N SER A 114 -8.40 -11.45 -23.22
CA SER A 114 -8.14 -12.50 -22.24
C SER A 114 -9.02 -12.34 -20.99
N GLN A 115 -9.13 -13.43 -20.23
CA GLN A 115 -9.89 -13.43 -18.99
C GLN A 115 -9.27 -12.47 -17.96
N VAL A 116 -10.11 -11.66 -17.33
CA VAL A 116 -9.74 -10.87 -16.15
C VAL A 116 -9.56 -11.83 -14.98
N GLY A 117 -8.39 -11.79 -14.37
CA GLY A 117 -8.17 -12.49 -13.10
C GLY A 117 -8.91 -11.79 -11.98
N SER A 118 -9.49 -12.55 -11.08
CA SER A 118 -10.28 -12.00 -9.98
C SER A 118 -10.16 -12.83 -8.70
N LEU A 119 -10.04 -12.13 -7.58
CA LEU A 119 -10.03 -12.70 -6.24
C LEU A 119 -10.76 -11.75 -5.30
N ALA A 120 -11.53 -12.29 -4.36
CA ALA A 120 -12.05 -11.51 -3.25
C ALA A 120 -11.46 -11.98 -1.93
N VAL A 121 -11.14 -11.04 -1.05
CA VAL A 121 -10.75 -11.28 0.33
C VAL A 121 -11.89 -10.84 1.22
N LEU A 122 -12.51 -11.78 1.93
CA LEU A 122 -13.55 -11.48 2.92
C LEU A 122 -12.87 -11.05 4.23
N GLY A 123 -13.26 -9.89 4.72
CA GLY A 123 -12.63 -9.18 5.80
C GLY A 123 -11.83 -8.00 5.27
N SER A 124 -11.90 -6.86 5.95
CA SER A 124 -11.13 -5.69 5.53
C SER A 124 -9.64 -5.85 5.86
N GLY A 125 -8.81 -5.20 5.06
CA GLY A 125 -7.41 -4.97 5.37
C GLY A 125 -7.21 -3.53 5.86
N SER A 126 -6.26 -3.32 6.76
CA SER A 126 -5.87 -1.98 7.19
C SER A 126 -5.02 -1.27 6.14
N GLU A 127 -4.08 -2.00 5.52
CA GLU A 127 -3.19 -1.47 4.49
C GLU A 127 -3.08 -2.43 3.31
N ILE A 128 -2.93 -1.85 2.13
CA ILE A 128 -2.76 -2.59 0.87
C ILE A 128 -1.50 -2.10 0.19
N TYR A 129 -0.60 -3.03 -0.11
CA TYR A 129 0.58 -2.77 -0.93
C TYR A 129 0.54 -3.63 -2.19
N CYS A 130 0.84 -3.05 -3.34
CA CYS A 130 0.92 -3.75 -4.61
C CYS A 130 2.34 -3.65 -5.16
N SER A 131 2.88 -4.77 -5.57
CA SER A 131 4.14 -4.88 -6.29
C SER A 131 3.91 -5.44 -7.70
N PRO A 132 4.95 -5.49 -8.55
CA PRO A 132 4.86 -6.19 -9.83
C PRO A 132 4.52 -7.68 -9.72
N LYS A 133 4.76 -8.32 -8.58
CA LYS A 133 4.64 -9.78 -8.39
C LYS A 133 3.49 -10.18 -7.47
N ALA A 134 2.99 -9.27 -6.63
CA ALA A 134 1.99 -9.62 -5.62
C ALA A 134 1.14 -8.43 -5.17
N VAL A 135 0.00 -8.77 -4.56
CA VAL A 135 -0.79 -7.88 -3.72
C VAL A 135 -0.64 -8.34 -2.29
N TYR A 136 -0.29 -7.42 -1.41
CA TYR A 136 -0.19 -7.63 0.02
C TYR A 136 -1.32 -6.93 0.73
N ILE A 137 -1.94 -7.63 1.66
CA ILE A 137 -3.03 -7.09 2.48
C ILE A 137 -2.64 -7.32 3.93
N SER A 138 -2.52 -6.26 4.70
CA SER A 138 -2.28 -6.34 6.14
C SER A 138 -3.57 -6.19 6.93
N ARG A 139 -3.61 -6.83 8.07
CA ARG A 139 -4.73 -6.76 9.00
C ARG A 139 -4.23 -6.69 10.43
N GLU A 140 -4.65 -5.66 11.14
CA GLU A 140 -4.34 -5.49 12.55
C GLU A 140 -5.38 -6.20 13.44
N PHE A 141 -4.91 -6.80 14.52
CA PHE A 141 -5.76 -7.40 15.54
C PHE A 141 -5.03 -7.42 16.89
N VAL A 142 -5.80 -7.54 17.96
CA VAL A 142 -5.25 -7.66 19.32
C VAL A 142 -5.22 -9.12 19.71
N SER A 143 -4.06 -9.59 20.18
CA SER A 143 -3.97 -10.94 20.77
C SER A 143 -4.82 -11.03 22.04
N THR A 144 -5.62 -12.11 22.12
CA THR A 144 -6.52 -12.37 23.24
C THR A 144 -6.09 -13.58 24.07
N ASP A 145 -4.84 -14.01 23.98
CA ASP A 145 -4.35 -15.17 24.72
C ASP A 145 -4.50 -14.97 26.23
N LYS A 146 -5.24 -15.87 26.87
CA LYS A 146 -5.54 -15.82 28.30
C LYS A 146 -4.25 -15.86 29.12
N GLY A 147 -3.93 -14.73 29.76
CA GLY A 147 -2.80 -14.60 30.69
C GLY A 147 -1.59 -13.85 30.15
N SER A 148 -1.62 -13.37 28.91
CA SER A 148 -0.59 -12.51 28.34
C SER A 148 -1.07 -11.06 28.29
N GLU A 149 -0.14 -10.10 28.29
CA GLU A 149 -0.44 -8.71 27.95
C GLU A 149 -1.07 -8.65 26.56
N TYR A 150 -2.07 -7.79 26.36
CA TYR A 150 -2.65 -7.54 25.06
C TYR A 150 -1.56 -7.01 24.13
N LYS A 151 -1.34 -7.69 22.99
CA LYS A 151 -0.38 -7.26 21.97
C LYS A 151 -1.12 -6.90 20.70
N ASN A 152 -0.75 -5.77 20.14
CA ASN A 152 -1.14 -5.42 18.78
C ASN A 152 -0.32 -6.29 17.82
N LEU A 153 -1.00 -7.02 16.98
CA LEU A 153 -0.42 -7.89 15.97
C LEU A 153 -0.94 -7.48 14.58
N THR A 154 -0.11 -7.70 13.57
CA THR A 154 -0.51 -7.54 12.18
C THR A 154 -0.28 -8.85 11.44
N GLU A 155 -1.32 -9.37 10.81
CA GLU A 155 -1.22 -10.47 9.86
C GLU A 155 -1.15 -9.90 8.45
N ILE A 156 -0.18 -10.35 7.66
CA ILE A 156 0.04 -9.93 6.29
C ILE A 156 -0.14 -11.14 5.38
N TYR A 157 -1.02 -11.03 4.41
CA TYR A 157 -1.26 -12.02 3.37
C TYR A 157 -0.59 -11.57 2.08
N ARG A 158 0.07 -12.49 1.41
CA ARG A 158 0.64 -12.30 0.07
C ARG A 158 -0.20 -13.04 -0.96
N PHE A 159 -0.75 -12.31 -1.92
CA PHE A 159 -1.45 -12.86 -3.07
C PHE A 159 -0.54 -12.71 -4.29
N ALA A 160 0.08 -13.80 -4.73
CA ALA A 160 0.96 -13.79 -5.89
C ALA A 160 0.17 -13.54 -7.18
N VAL A 161 0.72 -12.68 -8.04
CA VAL A 161 0.16 -12.32 -9.35
C VAL A 161 1.03 -12.93 -10.45
N ASN A 162 0.45 -13.87 -11.21
CA ASN A 162 1.09 -14.50 -12.35
C ASN A 162 0.19 -14.39 -13.58
N GLY A 163 0.63 -13.61 -14.57
CA GLY A 163 -0.26 -13.18 -15.66
C GLY A 163 -1.44 -12.41 -15.09
N THR A 164 -2.67 -12.88 -15.27
CA THR A 164 -3.87 -12.34 -14.63
C THR A 164 -4.30 -13.16 -13.39
N SER A 165 -3.68 -14.31 -13.12
CA SER A 165 -4.03 -15.14 -11.95
C SER A 165 -3.57 -14.50 -10.65
N VAL A 166 -4.46 -14.47 -9.64
CA VAL A 166 -4.19 -13.96 -8.30
C VAL A 166 -4.48 -15.08 -7.30
N LYS A 167 -3.49 -15.50 -6.51
CA LYS A 167 -3.64 -16.61 -5.56
C LYS A 167 -2.86 -16.34 -4.27
N LEU A 168 -3.43 -16.73 -3.13
CA LEU A 168 -2.70 -16.73 -1.86
C LEU A 168 -1.43 -17.58 -1.99
N SER A 169 -0.29 -17.01 -1.61
CA SER A 169 1.00 -17.69 -1.58
C SER A 169 1.59 -17.86 -0.18
N GLY A 170 1.10 -17.11 0.79
CA GLY A 170 1.54 -17.21 2.18
C GLY A 170 1.01 -16.10 3.05
N SER A 171 1.24 -16.22 4.35
CA SER A 171 0.98 -15.16 5.33
C SER A 171 2.04 -15.17 6.43
N TYR A 172 2.17 -14.04 7.12
CA TYR A 172 3.05 -13.87 8.26
C TYR A 172 2.39 -12.97 9.30
N THR A 173 2.56 -13.31 10.58
CA THR A 173 2.09 -12.47 11.69
C THR A 173 3.28 -11.80 12.36
N LEU A 174 3.25 -10.49 12.47
CA LEU A 174 4.27 -9.67 13.13
C LEU A 174 3.69 -8.92 14.33
N GLU A 175 4.55 -8.48 15.25
CA GLU A 175 4.20 -7.62 16.35
C GLU A 175 4.16 -6.15 15.90
N GLY A 176 3.18 -5.39 16.39
CA GLY A 176 2.95 -3.99 16.05
C GLY A 176 2.05 -3.79 14.84
N SER A 177 1.83 -2.53 14.49
CA SER A 177 1.03 -2.07 13.35
C SER A 177 1.92 -1.71 12.18
N VAL A 178 1.56 -2.12 10.97
CA VAL A 178 2.26 -1.68 9.76
C VAL A 178 1.97 -0.20 9.56
N LEU A 179 3.04 0.59 9.45
CA LEU A 179 2.91 2.03 9.26
C LEU A 179 2.25 2.35 7.92
N LYS A 180 1.30 3.28 7.95
CA LYS A 180 0.55 3.70 6.74
C LYS A 180 1.46 4.21 5.64
N GLY A 181 1.12 3.84 4.41
CA GLY A 181 1.75 4.37 3.21
C GLY A 181 2.98 3.58 2.75
N LEU A 182 4.18 4.14 2.87
CA LEU A 182 5.41 3.63 2.23
C LEU A 182 6.26 2.72 3.13
N SER A 183 5.65 2.05 4.10
CA SER A 183 6.34 1.21 5.07
C SER A 183 6.49 -0.26 4.64
N VAL A 184 6.15 -0.56 3.40
CA VAL A 184 6.28 -1.88 2.79
C VAL A 184 6.92 -1.73 1.42
N ASP A 185 7.90 -2.55 1.12
CA ASP A 185 8.59 -2.59 -0.17
C ASP A 185 8.94 -4.02 -0.55
N GLU A 186 8.85 -4.36 -1.84
CA GLU A 186 9.27 -5.65 -2.38
C GLU A 186 10.41 -5.44 -3.38
N GLU A 187 11.59 -5.91 -3.01
CA GLU A 187 12.77 -5.89 -3.85
C GLU A 187 13.44 -7.28 -3.88
N ASN A 188 13.82 -7.76 -5.07
CA ASN A 188 14.54 -9.04 -5.26
C ASN A 188 13.86 -10.24 -4.58
N ASP A 189 12.54 -10.35 -4.66
CA ASP A 189 11.72 -11.39 -4.01
C ASP A 189 11.75 -11.37 -2.48
N LEU A 190 12.21 -10.28 -1.90
CA LEU A 190 12.16 -10.02 -0.47
C LEU A 190 11.18 -8.89 -0.18
N LEU A 191 10.35 -9.11 0.82
CA LEU A 191 9.42 -8.11 1.33
C LEU A 191 10.03 -7.46 2.57
N HIS A 192 10.25 -6.16 2.52
CA HIS A 192 10.69 -5.34 3.63
C HIS A 192 9.48 -4.67 4.26
N ILE A 193 9.33 -4.79 5.57
CA ILE A 193 8.18 -4.26 6.30
C ILE A 193 8.68 -3.49 7.52
N ALA A 194 8.18 -2.26 7.69
CA ALA A 194 8.32 -1.53 8.94
C ALA A 194 7.01 -1.61 9.73
N ALA A 195 7.10 -2.10 10.95
CA ALA A 195 6.01 -2.11 11.91
C ALA A 195 6.38 -1.26 13.13
N SER A 196 5.40 -0.58 13.68
CA SER A 196 5.57 0.24 14.88
C SER A 196 4.60 -0.21 15.96
N ASP A 197 5.10 -0.28 17.18
CA ASP A 197 4.30 0.01 18.34
C ASP A 197 4.50 1.50 18.70
N ASP A 198 3.78 2.03 19.66
CA ASP A 198 3.88 3.44 20.04
C ASP A 198 5.28 3.84 20.55
N SER A 199 6.15 2.89 20.83
CA SER A 199 7.44 3.05 21.48
C SER A 199 8.64 2.78 20.57
N SER A 200 8.47 2.04 19.46
CA SER A 200 9.59 1.64 18.61
C SER A 200 9.18 1.32 17.19
N VAL A 201 10.17 1.16 16.32
CA VAL A 201 9.99 0.67 14.95
C VAL A 201 10.83 -0.57 14.77
N ASP A 202 10.20 -1.64 14.34
CA ASP A 202 10.82 -2.91 14.00
C ASP A 202 10.75 -3.12 12.48
N PHE A 203 11.79 -3.71 11.92
CA PHE A 203 11.81 -4.12 10.53
C PHE A 203 11.86 -5.64 10.40
N TYR A 204 11.11 -6.13 9.43
CA TYR A 204 11.03 -7.53 9.06
C TYR A 204 11.39 -7.70 7.59
N VAL A 205 12.12 -8.75 7.27
CA VAL A 205 12.40 -9.19 5.91
C VAL A 205 11.82 -10.57 5.74
N LEU A 206 10.91 -10.72 4.78
CA LEU A 206 10.24 -11.98 4.46
C LEU A 206 10.56 -12.38 3.02
N ASN A 207 10.57 -13.69 2.72
CA ASN A 207 10.68 -14.18 1.35
C ASN A 207 9.31 -14.25 0.64
N ASP A 208 9.29 -14.70 -0.60
CA ASP A 208 8.09 -14.86 -1.42
C ASP A 208 7.08 -15.89 -0.92
N LYS A 209 7.48 -16.74 0.06
CA LYS A 209 6.60 -17.67 0.78
C LYS A 209 6.12 -17.12 2.12
N MET A 210 6.45 -15.86 2.43
CA MET A 210 6.18 -15.20 3.69
C MET A 210 6.91 -15.85 4.89
N GLU A 211 8.07 -16.44 4.66
CA GLU A 211 8.94 -16.97 5.71
C GLU A 211 9.93 -15.88 6.15
N TYR A 212 10.21 -15.82 7.45
CA TYR A 212 11.14 -14.84 8.03
C TYR A 212 12.58 -15.10 7.56
N VAL A 213 13.20 -14.09 7.00
CA VAL A 213 14.59 -14.08 6.54
C VAL A 213 15.50 -13.37 7.53
N GLY A 214 15.07 -12.22 8.03
CA GLY A 214 15.83 -11.39 8.95
C GLY A 214 15.03 -10.18 9.41
N GLY A 215 15.65 -9.33 10.23
CA GLY A 215 15.05 -8.11 10.70
C GLY A 215 15.93 -7.37 11.70
N VAL A 216 15.54 -6.14 12.03
CA VAL A 216 16.17 -5.33 13.06
C VAL A 216 15.09 -4.70 13.92
N LYS A 217 15.25 -4.82 15.24
CA LYS A 217 14.26 -4.35 16.21
C LYS A 217 14.70 -3.05 16.89
N ARG A 218 13.72 -2.27 17.35
CA ARG A 218 13.91 -1.05 18.14
C ARG A 218 14.80 -0.02 17.46
N VAL A 219 14.56 0.19 16.16
CA VAL A 219 15.33 1.16 15.36
C VAL A 219 15.16 2.56 15.93
N CYS A 220 13.96 2.94 16.37
CA CYS A 220 13.66 4.22 17.01
C CYS A 220 13.22 4.02 18.45
N LYS A 221 13.32 5.08 19.26
CA LYS A 221 12.88 5.07 20.68
C LYS A 221 11.49 5.67 20.89
N SER A 222 10.86 6.17 19.84
CA SER A 222 9.61 6.95 19.92
C SER A 222 8.74 6.79 18.66
N GLY A 223 8.67 5.58 18.10
CA GLY A 223 7.92 5.36 16.87
C GLY A 223 8.45 6.15 15.67
N ALA A 224 7.76 6.14 14.55
CA ALA A 224 8.12 6.90 13.36
C ALA A 224 6.94 7.73 12.82
N LYS A 225 7.25 8.90 12.27
CA LYS A 225 6.31 9.71 11.47
C LYS A 225 6.12 9.11 10.08
N SER A 226 7.21 8.62 9.51
CA SER A 226 7.22 7.97 8.20
C SER A 226 8.42 7.03 8.05
N VAL A 227 8.25 6.06 7.18
CA VAL A 227 9.33 5.18 6.71
C VAL A 227 9.28 5.18 5.19
N LYS A 228 10.43 5.26 4.56
CA LYS A 228 10.55 5.18 3.11
C LYS A 228 11.69 4.27 2.73
N PHE A 229 11.41 3.30 1.88
CA PHE A 229 12.43 2.45 1.26
C PHE A 229 12.95 3.11 -0.02
N ILE A 230 14.26 3.18 -0.17
CA ILE A 230 14.94 3.71 -1.36
C ILE A 230 16.18 2.86 -1.59
N GLY A 231 16.20 2.09 -2.67
CA GLY A 231 17.25 1.12 -2.91
C GLY A 231 17.38 0.17 -1.73
N LYS A 232 18.59 -0.11 -1.31
CA LYS A 232 18.88 -1.05 -0.21
C LYS A 232 18.72 -0.45 1.19
N ASN A 233 18.12 0.73 1.33
CA ASN A 233 18.00 1.40 2.60
C ASN A 233 16.56 1.77 2.93
N ALA A 234 16.23 1.76 4.22
CA ALA A 234 15.03 2.42 4.73
C ALA A 234 15.41 3.67 5.52
N TYR A 235 14.67 4.73 5.30
CA TYR A 235 14.81 6.02 5.96
C TYR A 235 13.64 6.21 6.91
N VAL A 236 13.94 6.29 8.20
CA VAL A 236 12.95 6.37 9.28
C VAL A 236 12.97 7.75 9.89
N VAL A 237 11.93 8.54 9.64
CA VAL A 237 11.74 9.84 10.29
C VAL A 237 11.18 9.60 11.69
N GLU A 238 12.02 9.73 12.71
CA GLU A 238 11.68 9.44 14.10
C GLU A 238 10.71 10.48 14.66
N SER A 239 9.66 10.02 15.33
CA SER A 239 8.69 10.91 15.99
C SER A 239 9.33 11.67 17.15
N GLY A 240 9.03 12.98 17.27
CA GLY A 240 9.57 13.81 18.36
C GLY A 240 11.09 14.06 18.29
N SER A 241 11.76 13.68 17.20
CA SER A 241 13.18 13.85 16.97
C SER A 241 13.45 14.63 15.69
N ASN A 242 14.59 15.29 15.61
CA ASN A 242 15.08 15.94 14.39
C ASN A 242 15.95 15.00 13.57
N LYS A 243 15.90 13.70 13.81
CA LYS A 243 16.74 12.70 13.16
C LYS A 243 15.95 11.83 12.23
N THR A 244 16.54 11.52 11.08
CA THR A 244 16.14 10.44 10.19
C THR A 244 17.18 9.34 10.30
N LYS A 245 16.79 8.15 10.74
CA LYS A 245 17.68 6.99 10.80
C LYS A 245 17.72 6.26 9.49
N ILE A 246 18.85 5.65 9.18
CA ILE A 246 19.07 4.84 8.00
C ILE A 246 19.23 3.38 8.44
N VAL A 247 18.45 2.50 7.86
CA VAL A 247 18.55 1.05 8.02
C VAL A 247 19.05 0.47 6.72
N ASP A 248 20.17 -0.25 6.78
CA ASP A 248 20.82 -0.91 5.64
C ASP A 248 20.35 -2.37 5.54
N PHE A 249 19.81 -2.73 4.38
CA PHE A 249 19.32 -4.08 4.03
C PHE A 249 20.25 -4.78 3.02
N SER A 250 21.49 -4.31 2.81
CA SER A 250 22.46 -4.99 1.94
C SER A 250 22.67 -6.45 2.31
N GLU A 251 22.54 -6.77 3.60
CA GLU A 251 22.51 -8.11 4.14
C GLU A 251 21.11 -8.43 4.70
N PRO A 252 20.19 -8.97 3.88
CA PRO A 252 18.79 -9.14 4.28
C PRO A 252 18.56 -10.02 5.51
N ARG A 253 19.51 -10.94 5.80
CA ARG A 253 19.45 -11.81 6.99
C ARG A 253 19.86 -11.09 8.28
N SER A 254 20.55 -9.96 8.17
CA SER A 254 21.08 -9.21 9.29
C SER A 254 21.07 -7.70 8.99
N PRO A 255 19.88 -7.10 8.70
CA PRO A 255 19.78 -5.67 8.50
C PRO A 255 20.18 -4.94 9.77
N LYS A 256 20.73 -3.74 9.60
CA LYS A 256 21.28 -2.95 10.72
C LYS A 256 20.99 -1.46 10.56
N VAL A 257 20.97 -0.75 11.69
CA VAL A 257 21.02 0.71 11.67
C VAL A 257 22.42 1.11 11.24
N ALA A 258 22.54 1.75 10.08
CA ALA A 258 23.80 2.24 9.54
C ALA A 258 24.15 3.60 10.12
N GLY A 259 23.29 4.61 9.92
CA GLY A 259 23.58 5.97 10.34
C GLY A 259 22.32 6.76 10.66
N SER A 260 22.51 8.06 10.81
CA SER A 260 21.40 9.01 10.94
C SER A 260 21.74 10.37 10.37
N ILE A 261 20.76 11.05 9.79
CA ILE A 261 20.84 12.40 9.30
C ILE A 261 20.15 13.31 10.31
N ASN A 262 20.78 14.43 10.64
CA ASN A 262 20.11 15.48 11.41
C ASN A 262 19.32 16.35 10.45
N THR A 263 18.02 16.08 10.34
CA THR A 263 17.16 16.70 9.32
C THR A 263 16.40 17.91 9.85
N GLY A 264 16.63 18.32 11.11
CA GLY A 264 15.94 19.46 11.72
C GLY A 264 14.41 19.31 11.74
N GLY A 265 13.90 18.06 11.66
CA GLY A 265 12.48 17.78 11.64
C GLY A 265 11.84 17.87 10.26
N PHE A 266 12.32 17.09 9.28
CA PHE A 266 11.59 16.93 8.02
C PHE A 266 10.14 16.54 8.30
N ALA A 267 9.22 17.14 7.57
CA ALA A 267 7.80 16.83 7.67
C ALA A 267 7.41 15.45 7.08
N GLY A 268 8.40 14.57 6.91
CA GLY A 268 8.20 13.20 6.47
C GLY A 268 8.45 12.94 4.99
N GLU A 269 8.86 13.93 4.21
CA GLU A 269 9.02 13.77 2.76
C GLU A 269 10.49 13.69 2.35
N LEU A 270 10.91 12.49 1.94
CA LEU A 270 12.19 12.20 1.29
C LEU A 270 11.92 11.70 -0.13
N PHE A 271 12.70 12.19 -1.09
CA PHE A 271 12.62 11.81 -2.50
C PHE A 271 13.96 11.30 -2.98
N SER A 272 13.96 10.19 -3.71
CA SER A 272 15.16 9.71 -4.38
C SER A 272 15.43 10.55 -5.63
N VAL A 273 16.63 11.09 -5.74
CA VAL A 273 17.15 11.69 -6.98
C VAL A 273 17.97 10.67 -7.75
N SER A 274 18.68 9.82 -7.02
CA SER A 274 19.46 8.69 -7.51
C SER A 274 19.64 7.69 -6.36
N ASP A 275 20.30 6.57 -6.62
CA ASP A 275 20.62 5.57 -5.58
C ASP A 275 21.47 6.13 -4.42
N THR A 276 22.15 7.26 -4.64
CA THR A 276 23.07 7.87 -3.66
C THR A 276 22.71 9.28 -3.25
N LYS A 277 21.64 9.86 -3.80
CA LYS A 277 21.23 11.25 -3.52
C LYS A 277 19.75 11.31 -3.19
N LEU A 278 19.43 12.01 -2.12
CA LEU A 278 18.07 12.25 -1.68
C LEU A 278 17.79 13.75 -1.61
N ILE A 279 16.52 14.10 -1.84
CA ILE A 279 15.99 15.42 -1.50
C ILE A 279 15.06 15.25 -0.29
N GLY A 280 15.34 16.02 0.77
CA GLY A 280 14.46 16.18 1.91
C GLY A 280 13.76 17.53 1.86
N ILE A 281 12.45 17.53 2.17
CA ILE A 281 11.66 18.76 2.28
C ILE A 281 11.27 18.94 3.74
N ARG A 282 11.65 20.08 4.33
CA ARG A 282 11.27 20.50 5.67
C ARG A 282 10.34 21.70 5.59
N LEU A 283 9.21 21.62 6.26
CA LEU A 283 8.33 22.76 6.49
C LEU A 283 8.75 23.48 7.78
N SER A 284 8.79 24.80 7.76
CA SER A 284 9.00 25.59 8.96
C SER A 284 7.64 25.96 9.58
N ASP A 285 7.60 26.08 10.90
CA ASP A 285 6.41 26.53 11.64
C ASP A 285 5.96 27.94 11.24
N ALA A 286 6.87 28.73 10.68
CA ALA A 286 6.63 30.09 10.17
C ALA A 286 6.07 30.13 8.73
N GLY A 287 5.82 28.95 8.09
CA GLY A 287 5.20 28.85 6.77
C GLY A 287 6.16 28.83 5.60
N GLY A 288 7.48 28.69 5.82
CA GLY A 288 8.47 28.46 4.76
C GLY A 288 8.79 26.99 4.59
N ALA A 289 9.57 26.66 3.56
CA ALA A 289 10.11 25.33 3.35
C ALA A 289 11.61 25.37 3.06
N THR A 290 12.32 24.34 3.45
CA THR A 290 13.73 24.14 3.09
C THR A 290 13.82 22.82 2.32
N ILE A 291 14.43 22.90 1.14
CA ILE A 291 14.77 21.75 0.31
C ILE A 291 16.25 21.46 0.56
N THR A 292 16.57 20.23 0.96
CA THR A 292 17.93 19.82 1.29
C THR A 292 18.35 18.67 0.40
N LEU A 293 19.49 18.78 -0.29
CA LEU A 293 20.12 17.69 -1.01
C LEU A 293 21.06 16.94 -0.06
N ILE A 294 20.92 15.64 0.01
CA ILE A 294 21.63 14.75 0.93
C ILE A 294 22.38 13.70 0.11
N ASP A 295 23.67 13.53 0.42
CA ASP A 295 24.48 12.42 -0.07
C ASP A 295 24.38 11.24 0.90
N VAL A 296 23.99 10.08 0.38
CA VAL A 296 23.85 8.82 1.11
C VAL A 296 24.71 7.72 0.47
N THR A 297 25.77 8.10 -0.25
CA THR A 297 26.73 7.14 -0.84
C THR A 297 27.29 6.21 0.22
N ASP A 298 27.64 6.74 1.40
CA ASP A 298 27.88 5.95 2.62
C ASP A 298 26.71 6.15 3.59
N PRO A 299 25.86 5.14 3.77
CA PRO A 299 24.73 5.25 4.68
C PRO A 299 25.14 5.37 6.16
N ASN A 300 26.40 5.10 6.52
CA ASN A 300 26.92 5.29 7.88
C ASN A 300 27.29 6.76 8.14
N GLU A 301 27.70 7.49 7.10
CA GLU A 301 28.15 8.88 7.16
C GLU A 301 27.41 9.76 6.13
N PRO A 302 26.07 9.85 6.20
CA PRO A 302 25.29 10.66 5.27
C PRO A 302 25.62 12.15 5.49
N THR A 303 25.73 12.91 4.39
CA THR A 303 26.12 14.34 4.44
C THR A 303 25.11 15.23 3.71
N GLU A 304 24.87 16.42 4.26
CA GLU A 304 24.15 17.47 3.55
C GLU A 304 25.09 18.07 2.48
N VAL A 305 24.66 18.03 1.22
CA VAL A 305 25.41 18.61 0.09
C VAL A 305 25.10 20.08 -0.05
N GLY A 306 23.85 20.46 0.22
CA GLY A 306 23.39 21.84 0.18
C GLY A 306 21.92 21.95 0.50
N SER A 307 21.48 23.15 0.82
CA SER A 307 20.08 23.44 1.10
C SER A 307 19.63 24.74 0.46
N TYR A 308 18.33 24.80 0.16
CA TYR A 308 17.68 25.99 -0.40
C TYR A 308 16.42 26.29 0.40
N ALA A 309 16.34 27.51 0.94
CA ALA A 309 15.17 27.97 1.68
C ALA A 309 14.19 28.65 0.71
N LEU A 310 12.95 28.20 0.74
CA LEU A 310 11.82 28.85 0.06
C LEU A 310 11.22 29.92 0.96
N GLU A 311 10.85 31.04 0.37
CA GLU A 311 10.21 32.14 1.11
C GLU A 311 8.89 31.70 1.75
N SER A 312 8.55 32.32 2.89
CA SER A 312 7.40 31.98 3.73
C SER A 312 6.02 32.11 3.05
N THR A 313 5.95 32.74 1.87
CA THR A 313 4.73 32.89 1.07
C THR A 313 4.42 31.68 0.17
N MET A 314 5.38 30.77 -0.01
CA MET A 314 5.20 29.58 -0.85
C MET A 314 4.58 28.46 -0.02
N ARG A 315 3.40 28.02 -0.43
CA ARG A 315 2.78 26.77 0.06
C ARG A 315 3.22 25.64 -0.86
N LEU A 316 3.86 24.62 -0.30
CA LEU A 316 4.12 23.41 -1.05
C LEU A 316 2.86 22.53 -1.03
N PRO A 317 2.26 22.24 -2.20
CA PRO A 317 1.08 21.36 -2.28
C PRO A 317 1.38 19.94 -1.76
N SER A 318 2.66 19.57 -1.75
CA SER A 318 3.18 18.26 -1.31
C SER A 318 3.32 18.09 0.21
N ALA A 319 2.93 19.09 1.02
CA ALA A 319 2.94 18.92 2.47
C ALA A 319 1.93 17.85 2.89
N GLY A 320 2.37 16.58 2.89
CA GLY A 320 1.55 15.41 3.19
C GLY A 320 1.08 14.58 1.98
N ASP A 321 1.44 14.94 0.75
CA ASP A 321 1.14 14.13 -0.44
C ASP A 321 2.36 14.05 -1.37
N SER A 322 3.09 12.92 -1.32
CA SER A 322 4.27 12.66 -2.17
C SER A 322 3.97 12.71 -3.68
N ARG A 323 2.71 12.59 -4.08
CA ARG A 323 2.29 12.69 -5.50
C ARG A 323 2.37 14.11 -6.04
N GLY A 324 2.47 15.11 -5.16
CA GLY A 324 2.64 16.52 -5.54
C GLY A 324 4.06 16.90 -5.97
N VAL A 325 5.03 15.97 -5.93
CA VAL A 325 6.43 16.20 -6.33
C VAL A 325 6.78 15.34 -7.52
N MET A 326 7.26 15.98 -8.57
CA MET A 326 7.82 15.33 -9.75
C MET A 326 9.28 15.76 -9.91
N LEU A 327 10.18 14.79 -9.90
CA LEU A 327 11.59 15.01 -10.23
C LEU A 327 11.76 14.80 -11.74
N ILE A 328 12.24 15.82 -12.41
CA ILE A 328 12.57 15.78 -13.84
C ILE A 328 14.10 15.74 -13.90
N ALA A 329 14.66 14.64 -14.42
CA ALA A 329 16.07 14.56 -14.76
C ALA A 329 16.25 15.09 -16.18
N ASP A 330 17.18 16.00 -16.37
CA ASP A 330 17.62 16.49 -17.69
C ASP A 330 18.58 15.48 -18.34
#